data_6d563f7d38fe699edaaf9157db2590a3
#
_entry.id   6d563f7d38fe699edaaf9157db2590a3
#
_cell.length_a   1.000
_cell.length_b   1.000
_cell.length_c   1.000
_cell.angle_alpha   90.00
_cell.angle_beta   90.00
_cell.angle_gamma   90.00
#
_symmetry.space_group_name_H-M   'P 1'
#
loop_
_entity.id
_entity.type
_entity.pdbx_description
1 polymer ?
#
loop_
_entity_poly.entity_id
_entity_poly.type
_entity_poly.pdbx_seq_one_letter_code
_entity_poly.pdbx_strand_id
1 'polypeptide(L)'
;NGRKGEFCLIRASGILMHITSLPGKYGIGTMGQSAYDFVDFLEKSGQRYWQILPIGPTSYGNSPYSSYSTFAGNPYLIDLDLLVEEGLLTQEECEAHLWGDDPCKVDFDAMYNEKLPLLKKAFLRDTPGKAYQAFYKENKDWAEDYALFMAIKQDQDMVQWYDWED
;
A
#
# COMPACT_ATOMS: atom_id res chain seq x y z
N ASN A 1 27.69 -29.97 31.22
CA ASN A 1 27.77 -28.50 31.39
C ASN A 1 27.18 -27.80 30.18
N GLY A 2 25.85 -27.70 30.18
CA GLY A 2 25.13 -26.90 29.17
C GLY A 2 25.27 -25.43 29.52
N ARG A 3 25.87 -24.64 28.63
CA ARG A 3 25.84 -23.18 28.73
C ARG A 3 24.38 -22.76 28.53
N LYS A 4 23.74 -22.26 29.59
CA LYS A 4 22.50 -21.51 29.48
C LYS A 4 22.82 -20.27 28.62
N GLY A 5 22.22 -20.16 27.44
CA GLY A 5 22.32 -18.95 26.64
C GLY A 5 21.75 -17.78 27.45
N GLU A 6 22.57 -16.86 27.87
CA GLU A 6 22.10 -15.58 28.39
C GLU A 6 21.38 -14.85 27.26
N PHE A 7 20.06 -14.81 27.34
CA PHE A 7 19.25 -13.90 26.53
C PHE A 7 19.56 -12.47 27.01
N CYS A 8 20.49 -11.82 26.34
CA CYS A 8 20.72 -10.38 26.58
C CYS A 8 19.50 -9.63 26.04
N LEU A 9 18.61 -9.20 26.92
CA LEU A 9 17.49 -8.32 26.57
C LEU A 9 18.07 -6.95 26.24
N ILE A 10 18.23 -6.68 24.94
CA ILE A 10 18.60 -5.35 24.46
C ILE A 10 17.34 -4.46 24.55
N ARG A 11 17.39 -3.46 25.44
CA ARG A 11 16.32 -2.45 25.49
C ARG A 11 16.42 -1.57 24.25
N ALA A 12 15.30 -1.41 23.55
CA ALA A 12 15.19 -0.58 22.39
C ALA A 12 13.85 0.15 22.42
N SER A 13 13.76 1.27 21.72
CA SER A 13 12.55 2.05 21.53
C SER A 13 12.19 2.12 20.05
N GLY A 14 10.94 2.41 19.77
CA GLY A 14 10.42 2.58 18.41
C GLY A 14 9.14 3.38 18.42
N ILE A 15 8.65 3.72 17.24
CA ILE A 15 7.40 4.43 17.04
C ILE A 15 6.43 3.52 16.29
N LEU A 16 5.19 3.43 16.79
CA LEU A 16 4.09 2.85 16.05
C LEU A 16 3.40 3.95 15.26
N MET A 17 3.49 3.89 13.94
CA MET A 17 2.77 4.78 13.03
C MET A 17 2.54 4.07 11.71
N HIS A 18 1.28 3.99 11.28
CA HIS A 18 0.99 3.36 9.99
C HIS A 18 1.39 4.27 8.83
N ILE A 19 1.77 3.69 7.71
CA ILE A 19 2.23 4.40 6.51
C ILE A 19 1.18 5.41 6.03
N THR A 20 -0.10 5.07 6.08
CA THR A 20 -1.21 5.97 5.69
C THR A 20 -1.28 7.26 6.50
N SER A 21 -0.63 7.31 7.68
CA SER A 21 -0.58 8.49 8.55
C SER A 21 0.61 9.40 8.27
N LEU A 22 1.48 9.02 7.34
CA LEU A 22 2.55 9.91 6.87
C LEU A 22 1.95 11.09 6.08
N PRO A 23 2.59 12.26 6.08
CA PRO A 23 2.15 13.36 5.25
C PRO A 23 2.24 12.98 3.77
N GLY A 24 1.20 13.32 3.01
CA GLY A 24 1.14 13.03 1.57
C GLY A 24 0.32 14.08 0.83
N LYS A 25 0.71 14.38 -0.41
CA LYS A 25 0.02 15.36 -1.25
C LYS A 25 -1.35 14.87 -1.75
N TYR A 26 -1.52 13.55 -1.80
CA TYR A 26 -2.65 12.89 -2.46
C TYR A 26 -3.55 12.17 -1.47
N GLY A 27 -3.85 12.82 -0.34
CA GLY A 27 -4.86 12.41 0.63
C GLY A 27 -4.52 11.20 1.50
N ILE A 28 -3.36 10.57 1.30
CA ILE A 28 -2.90 9.42 2.07
C ILE A 28 -1.37 9.37 2.11
N GLY A 29 -0.81 8.89 3.20
CA GLY A 29 0.61 8.56 3.26
C GLY A 29 0.94 7.33 2.40
N THR A 30 2.11 7.35 1.76
CA THR A 30 2.56 6.34 0.80
C THR A 30 3.97 5.86 1.11
N MET A 31 4.43 4.83 0.39
CA MET A 31 5.81 4.35 0.43
C MET A 31 6.73 5.19 -0.47
N GLY A 32 6.55 6.52 -0.47
CA GLY A 32 7.35 7.49 -1.19
C GLY A 32 8.33 8.23 -0.28
N GLN A 33 8.69 9.46 -0.67
CA GLN A 33 9.71 10.27 0.01
C GLN A 33 9.40 10.48 1.50
N SER A 34 8.13 10.70 1.87
CA SER A 34 7.75 10.87 3.28
C SER A 34 8.08 9.67 4.16
N ALA A 35 8.06 8.45 3.60
CA ALA A 35 8.45 7.26 4.34
C ALA A 35 9.97 7.21 4.56
N TYR A 36 10.77 7.59 3.57
CA TYR A 36 12.22 7.71 3.72
C TYR A 36 12.59 8.79 4.73
N ASP A 37 11.98 9.97 4.64
CA ASP A 37 12.21 11.08 5.58
C ASP A 37 11.86 10.67 7.02
N PHE A 38 10.82 9.87 7.19
CA PHE A 38 10.45 9.36 8.50
C PHE A 38 11.46 8.33 9.04
N VAL A 39 12.02 7.47 8.20
CA VAL A 39 13.10 6.56 8.59
C VAL A 39 14.34 7.35 9.04
N ASP A 40 14.72 8.39 8.29
CA ASP A 40 15.82 9.28 8.64
C ASP A 40 15.58 10.01 9.98
N PHE A 41 14.34 10.44 10.21
CA PHE A 41 13.94 11.02 11.49
C PHE A 41 14.08 10.03 12.64
N LEU A 42 13.65 8.78 12.44
CA LEU A 42 13.77 7.73 13.45
C LEU A 42 15.24 7.44 13.79
N GLU A 43 16.09 7.34 12.78
CA GLU A 43 17.54 7.15 12.97
C GLU A 43 18.15 8.30 13.77
N LYS A 44 17.92 9.54 13.34
CA LYS A 44 18.40 10.76 14.03
C LYS A 44 17.89 10.88 15.46
N SER A 45 16.69 10.35 15.74
CA SER A 45 16.06 10.33 17.08
C SER A 45 16.49 9.13 17.92
N GLY A 46 17.39 8.27 17.42
CA GLY A 46 17.89 7.09 18.13
C GLY A 46 16.85 5.97 18.26
N GLN A 47 15.77 6.01 17.50
CA GLN A 47 14.79 4.93 17.47
C GLN A 47 15.33 3.75 16.67
N ARG A 48 14.97 2.52 17.08
CA ARG A 48 15.44 1.30 16.43
C ARG A 48 14.33 0.56 15.67
N TYR A 49 13.08 0.89 15.94
CA TYR A 49 11.94 0.22 15.34
C TYR A 49 10.90 1.22 14.84
N TRP A 50 10.44 0.97 13.65
CA TRP A 50 9.20 1.52 13.13
C TRP A 50 8.17 0.39 13.08
N GLN A 51 7.14 0.45 13.92
CA GLN A 51 6.04 -0.49 13.89
C GLN A 51 4.92 0.06 13.02
N ILE A 52 4.53 -0.72 12.02
CA ILE A 52 3.40 -0.42 11.13
C ILE A 52 2.26 -1.43 11.37
N LEU A 53 1.08 -1.09 10.88
CA LEU A 53 -0.04 -2.03 10.79
C LEU A 53 0.10 -2.88 9.51
N PRO A 54 -0.69 -3.97 9.34
CA PRO A 54 -0.68 -4.75 8.11
C PRO A 54 -0.84 -3.87 6.86
N ILE A 55 -0.07 -4.18 5.83
CA ILE A 55 -0.01 -3.41 4.57
C ILE A 55 -0.76 -4.08 3.41
N GLY A 56 -1.57 -5.08 3.72
CA GLY A 56 -2.41 -5.75 2.72
C GLY A 56 -3.57 -4.88 2.22
N PRO A 57 -4.20 -5.28 1.11
CA PRO A 57 -5.39 -4.60 0.60
C PRO A 57 -6.51 -4.65 1.62
N THR A 58 -7.16 -3.51 1.85
CA THR A 58 -8.25 -3.41 2.83
C THR A 58 -9.60 -3.79 2.22
N SER A 59 -10.47 -4.39 3.04
CA SER A 59 -11.85 -4.69 2.69
C SER A 59 -12.81 -3.59 3.17
N TYR A 60 -14.10 -3.90 3.22
CA TYR A 60 -15.11 -2.98 3.74
C TYR A 60 -14.74 -2.45 5.14
N GLY A 61 -14.89 -1.14 5.31
CA GLY A 61 -14.51 -0.42 6.53
C GLY A 61 -13.03 -0.03 6.61
N ASN A 62 -12.23 -0.33 5.58
CA ASN A 62 -10.84 0.10 5.42
C ASN A 62 -9.89 -0.25 6.59
N SER A 63 -10.26 -1.28 7.37
CA SER A 63 -9.43 -1.77 8.46
C SER A 63 -8.20 -2.51 7.91
N PRO A 64 -6.98 -2.18 8.35
CA PRO A 64 -5.77 -2.90 7.94
C PRO A 64 -5.75 -4.36 8.41
N TYR A 65 -6.61 -4.73 9.36
CA TYR A 65 -6.76 -6.10 9.86
C TYR A 65 -7.80 -6.92 9.08
N SER A 66 -8.55 -6.27 8.17
CA SER A 66 -9.51 -6.94 7.30
C SER A 66 -9.00 -6.88 5.88
N SER A 67 -8.32 -7.92 5.44
CA SER A 67 -7.65 -7.97 4.13
C SER A 67 -8.19 -9.10 3.27
N TYR A 68 -8.24 -8.89 1.96
CA TYR A 68 -8.58 -9.93 0.98
C TYR A 68 -7.41 -10.88 0.71
N SER A 69 -6.18 -10.50 1.05
CA SER A 69 -4.99 -11.30 0.81
C SER A 69 -3.94 -11.04 1.88
N THR A 70 -3.23 -12.08 2.28
CA THR A 70 -2.05 -11.99 3.16
C THR A 70 -0.76 -11.72 2.38
N PHE A 71 -0.78 -11.84 1.05
CA PHE A 71 0.40 -11.70 0.19
C PHE A 71 0.40 -10.37 -0.59
N ALA A 72 -0.77 -9.92 -1.05
CA ALA A 72 -0.87 -8.71 -1.85
C ALA A 72 -0.65 -7.45 -1.00
N GLY A 73 0.03 -6.46 -1.57
CA GLY A 73 0.16 -5.13 -0.98
C GLY A 73 -1.07 -4.26 -1.25
N ASN A 74 -1.30 -3.26 -0.38
CA ASN A 74 -2.37 -2.29 -0.57
C ASN A 74 -1.99 -1.31 -1.69
N PRO A 75 -2.76 -1.22 -2.78
CA PRO A 75 -2.48 -0.29 -3.88
C PRO A 75 -2.52 1.18 -3.45
N TYR A 76 -3.23 1.51 -2.37
CA TYR A 76 -3.25 2.89 -1.84
C TYR A 76 -1.89 3.37 -1.32
N LEU A 77 -0.96 2.45 -1.00
CA LEU A 77 0.39 2.78 -0.55
C LEU A 77 1.36 3.08 -1.70
N ILE A 78 0.96 2.87 -2.96
CA ILE A 78 1.76 3.26 -4.13
C ILE A 78 1.84 4.79 -4.17
N ASP A 79 3.06 5.29 -4.35
CA ASP A 79 3.33 6.72 -4.41
C ASP A 79 3.13 7.24 -5.84
N LEU A 80 2.34 8.31 -5.99
CA LEU A 80 2.06 8.89 -7.30
C LEU A 80 3.22 9.76 -7.81
N ASP A 81 3.99 10.41 -6.93
CA ASP A 81 5.16 11.17 -7.34
C ASP A 81 6.21 10.26 -8.00
N LEU A 82 6.41 9.03 -7.48
CA LEU A 82 7.29 8.04 -8.12
C LEU A 82 6.79 7.63 -9.51
N LEU A 83 5.49 7.47 -9.69
CA LEU A 83 4.91 7.18 -11.02
C LEU A 83 5.05 8.35 -11.99
N VAL A 84 5.07 9.59 -11.49
CA VAL A 84 5.39 10.78 -12.29
C VAL A 84 6.87 10.79 -12.69
N GLU A 85 7.78 10.48 -11.77
CA GLU A 85 9.22 10.39 -12.04
C GLU A 85 9.54 9.30 -13.08
N GLU A 86 8.81 8.18 -13.05
CA GLU A 86 8.90 7.09 -14.03
C GLU A 86 8.24 7.43 -15.38
N GLY A 87 7.54 8.58 -15.50
CA GLY A 87 6.85 9.02 -16.70
C GLY A 87 5.55 8.27 -17.00
N LEU A 88 5.03 7.53 -16.03
CA LEU A 88 3.77 6.79 -16.14
C LEU A 88 2.55 7.67 -15.89
N LEU A 89 2.72 8.75 -15.12
CA LEU A 89 1.72 9.80 -14.90
C LEU A 89 2.35 11.17 -15.13
N THR A 90 1.51 12.21 -15.22
CA THR A 90 1.96 13.60 -15.17
C THR A 90 1.50 14.24 -13.86
N GLN A 91 2.19 15.31 -13.47
CA GLN A 91 1.84 16.07 -12.26
C GLN A 91 0.40 16.63 -12.36
N GLU A 92 0.04 17.14 -13.54
CA GLU A 92 -1.30 17.70 -13.79
C GLU A 92 -2.39 16.64 -13.65
N GLU A 93 -2.12 15.39 -14.05
CA GLU A 93 -3.06 14.29 -13.89
C GLU A 93 -3.31 14.00 -12.41
N CYS A 94 -2.27 14.02 -11.59
CA CYS A 94 -2.40 13.78 -10.16
C CYS A 94 -3.09 14.96 -9.43
N GLU A 95 -2.85 16.20 -9.85
CA GLU A 95 -3.41 17.42 -9.26
C GLU A 95 -4.85 17.71 -9.71
N ALA A 96 -5.32 17.09 -10.78
CA ALA A 96 -6.69 17.26 -11.27
C ALA A 96 -7.76 16.60 -10.38
N HIS A 97 -7.35 15.80 -9.40
CA HIS A 97 -8.24 15.03 -8.53
C HIS A 97 -8.41 15.68 -7.15
N LEU A 98 -9.58 15.42 -6.53
CA LEU A 98 -9.86 15.84 -5.16
C LEU A 98 -9.48 14.71 -4.19
N TRP A 99 -8.56 15.00 -3.29
CA TRP A 99 -7.98 14.01 -2.38
C TRP A 99 -8.59 14.03 -0.96
N GLY A 100 -9.76 14.66 -0.81
CA GLY A 100 -10.47 14.86 0.46
C GLY A 100 -10.39 16.30 0.96
N ASP A 101 -11.30 16.65 1.84
CA ASP A 101 -11.46 18.01 2.37
C ASP A 101 -10.66 18.27 3.65
N ASP A 102 -10.24 17.23 4.35
CA ASP A 102 -9.53 17.30 5.63
C ASP A 102 -8.13 16.68 5.51
N PRO A 103 -7.06 17.48 5.57
CA PRO A 103 -5.69 16.98 5.44
C PRO A 103 -5.26 16.05 6.61
N CYS A 104 -6.05 15.98 7.68
CA CYS A 104 -5.80 15.09 8.82
C CYS A 104 -6.54 13.76 8.75
N LYS A 105 -7.30 13.52 7.68
CA LYS A 105 -8.09 12.31 7.49
C LYS A 105 -7.92 11.76 6.07
N VAL A 106 -7.79 10.45 5.98
CA VAL A 106 -7.85 9.77 4.69
C VAL A 106 -9.30 9.66 4.25
N ASP A 107 -9.59 10.19 3.06
CA ASP A 107 -10.84 9.97 2.37
C ASP A 107 -10.73 8.68 1.51
N PHE A 108 -11.28 7.58 2.00
CA PHE A 108 -11.19 6.30 1.31
C PHE A 108 -12.08 6.22 0.08
N ASP A 109 -13.15 7.04 0.00
CA ASP A 109 -13.95 7.13 -1.22
C ASP A 109 -13.15 7.82 -2.32
N ALA A 110 -12.39 8.87 -1.99
CA ALA A 110 -11.44 9.48 -2.92
C ALA A 110 -10.34 8.49 -3.33
N MET A 111 -9.81 7.66 -2.41
CA MET A 111 -8.85 6.63 -2.77
C MET A 111 -9.43 5.63 -3.78
N TYR A 112 -10.65 5.20 -3.59
CA TYR A 112 -11.31 4.25 -4.49
C TYR A 112 -11.65 4.89 -5.85
N ASN A 113 -12.27 6.08 -5.82
CA ASN A 113 -12.82 6.70 -7.02
C ASN A 113 -11.78 7.46 -7.86
N GLU A 114 -10.71 7.96 -7.24
CA GLU A 114 -9.72 8.80 -7.89
C GLU A 114 -8.36 8.09 -8.04
N LYS A 115 -7.84 7.51 -6.95
CA LYS A 115 -6.50 6.91 -6.98
C LYS A 115 -6.43 5.62 -7.80
N LEU A 116 -7.39 4.71 -7.64
CA LEU A 116 -7.38 3.46 -8.40
C LEU A 116 -7.47 3.67 -9.91
N PRO A 117 -8.31 4.56 -10.45
CA PRO A 117 -8.28 4.90 -11.88
C PRO A 117 -6.94 5.45 -12.36
N LEU A 118 -6.25 6.28 -11.55
CA LEU A 118 -4.91 6.77 -11.88
C LEU A 118 -3.88 5.64 -11.93
N LEU A 119 -3.91 4.73 -10.96
CA LEU A 119 -3.03 3.56 -10.95
C LEU A 119 -3.28 2.67 -12.17
N LYS A 120 -4.55 2.48 -12.55
CA LYS A 120 -4.92 1.77 -13.77
C LYS A 120 -4.39 2.47 -15.03
N LYS A 121 -4.43 3.79 -15.07
CA LYS A 121 -3.89 4.59 -16.18
C LYS A 121 -2.37 4.45 -16.26
N ALA A 122 -1.65 4.52 -15.14
CA ALA A 122 -0.21 4.26 -15.08
C ALA A 122 0.12 2.85 -15.60
N PHE A 123 -0.58 1.84 -15.12
CA PHE A 123 -0.42 0.45 -15.57
C PHE A 123 -0.60 0.29 -17.10
N LEU A 124 -1.58 0.96 -17.69
CA LEU A 124 -1.82 0.88 -19.15
C LEU A 124 -0.72 1.56 -19.97
N ARG A 125 0.08 2.43 -19.38
CA ARG A 125 1.23 3.09 -20.00
C ARG A 125 2.54 2.32 -19.77
N ASP A 126 2.58 1.50 -18.73
CA ASP A 126 3.75 0.69 -18.43
C ASP A 126 3.92 -0.45 -19.44
N THR A 127 5.17 -0.80 -19.68
CA THR A 127 5.53 -2.00 -20.45
C THR A 127 6.15 -3.00 -19.47
N PRO A 128 5.45 -4.11 -19.16
CA PRO A 128 5.93 -5.10 -18.20
C PRO A 128 7.34 -5.59 -18.54
N GLY A 129 8.30 -5.17 -17.72
CA GLY A 129 9.72 -5.49 -17.90
C GLY A 129 10.11 -6.83 -17.26
N LYS A 130 11.43 -7.10 -17.27
CA LYS A 130 11.98 -8.34 -16.68
C LYS A 130 11.69 -8.48 -15.19
N ALA A 131 11.65 -7.37 -14.45
CA ALA A 131 11.35 -7.37 -13.02
C ALA A 131 9.92 -7.86 -12.75
N TYR A 132 8.94 -7.37 -13.53
CA TYR A 132 7.56 -7.87 -13.46
C TYR A 132 7.47 -9.36 -13.78
N GLN A 133 8.14 -9.80 -14.83
CA GLN A 133 8.13 -11.21 -15.23
C GLN A 133 8.75 -12.12 -14.15
N ALA A 134 9.84 -11.68 -13.51
CA ALA A 134 10.45 -12.39 -12.41
C ALA A 134 9.50 -12.47 -11.21
N PHE A 135 8.92 -11.33 -10.80
CA PHE A 135 7.92 -11.28 -9.74
C PHE A 135 6.73 -12.19 -10.02
N TYR A 136 6.15 -12.12 -11.20
CA TYR A 136 5.02 -12.96 -11.58
C TYR A 136 5.35 -14.46 -11.50
N LYS A 137 6.52 -14.85 -12.02
CA LYS A 137 6.98 -16.24 -11.98
C LYS A 137 7.14 -16.76 -10.55
N GLU A 138 7.66 -15.92 -9.64
CA GLU A 138 7.89 -16.29 -8.23
C GLU A 138 6.60 -16.32 -7.40
N ASN A 139 5.61 -15.54 -7.80
CA ASN A 139 4.39 -15.32 -7.02
C ASN A 139 3.12 -15.87 -7.70
N LYS A 140 3.27 -16.63 -8.77
CA LYS A 140 2.16 -17.10 -9.60
C LYS A 140 1.07 -17.82 -8.80
N ASP A 141 1.47 -18.64 -7.83
CA ASP A 141 0.58 -19.52 -7.06
C ASP A 141 -0.51 -18.76 -6.30
N TRP A 142 -0.22 -17.52 -5.88
CA TRP A 142 -1.22 -16.70 -5.18
C TRP A 142 -1.70 -15.50 -6.02
N ALA A 143 -0.86 -14.98 -6.91
CA ALA A 143 -1.15 -13.75 -7.64
C ALA A 143 -2.25 -13.95 -8.68
N GLU A 144 -2.29 -15.10 -9.35
CA GLU A 144 -3.35 -15.42 -10.33
C GLU A 144 -4.70 -15.58 -9.64
N ASP A 145 -4.77 -16.32 -8.54
CA ASP A 145 -6.01 -16.53 -7.80
C ASP A 145 -6.52 -15.21 -7.22
N TYR A 146 -5.62 -14.39 -6.65
CA TYR A 146 -6.00 -13.08 -6.12
C TYR A 146 -6.48 -12.14 -7.22
N ALA A 147 -5.81 -12.10 -8.36
CA ALA A 147 -6.22 -11.28 -9.51
C ALA A 147 -7.58 -11.70 -10.04
N LEU A 148 -7.83 -13.00 -10.19
CA LEU A 148 -9.11 -13.54 -10.61
C LEU A 148 -10.21 -13.21 -9.60
N PHE A 149 -9.97 -13.44 -8.31
CA PHE A 149 -10.92 -13.06 -7.25
C PHE A 149 -11.29 -11.59 -7.30
N MET A 150 -10.29 -10.69 -7.44
CA MET A 150 -10.55 -9.26 -7.49
C MET A 150 -11.27 -8.82 -8.77
N ALA A 151 -10.99 -9.48 -9.90
CA ALA A 151 -11.69 -9.22 -11.16
C ALA A 151 -13.17 -9.60 -11.06
N ILE A 152 -13.49 -10.80 -10.56
CA ILE A 152 -14.88 -11.23 -10.33
C ILE A 152 -15.56 -10.29 -9.32
N LYS A 153 -14.88 -10.00 -8.20
CA LYS A 153 -15.43 -9.11 -7.18
C LYS A 153 -15.76 -7.71 -7.73
N GLN A 154 -14.96 -7.20 -8.64
CA GLN A 154 -15.19 -5.91 -9.28
C GLN A 154 -16.37 -5.98 -10.25
N ASP A 155 -16.53 -7.09 -10.97
CA ASP A 155 -17.67 -7.35 -11.87
C ASP A 155 -18.99 -7.49 -11.09
N GLN A 156 -18.92 -7.98 -9.86
CA GLN A 156 -20.02 -8.15 -8.92
C GLN A 156 -20.17 -6.94 -7.98
N ASP A 157 -19.89 -5.71 -8.43
CA ASP A 157 -20.06 -4.46 -7.68
C ASP A 157 -19.42 -4.45 -6.26
N MET A 158 -18.32 -5.18 -6.09
CA MET A 158 -17.59 -5.30 -4.82
C MET A 158 -18.38 -5.93 -3.66
N VAL A 159 -19.52 -6.57 -3.92
CA VAL A 159 -20.27 -7.30 -2.89
C VAL A 159 -19.49 -8.51 -2.35
N GLN A 160 -19.96 -9.09 -1.25
CA GLN A 160 -19.28 -10.22 -0.64
C GLN A 160 -19.47 -11.47 -1.49
N TRP A 161 -18.46 -12.36 -1.54
CA TRP A 161 -18.42 -13.50 -2.45
C TRP A 161 -19.63 -14.47 -2.33
N TYR A 162 -20.25 -14.55 -1.16
CA TYR A 162 -21.44 -15.38 -0.94
C TYR A 162 -22.75 -14.73 -1.44
N ASP A 163 -22.68 -13.46 -1.86
CA ASP A 163 -23.79 -12.71 -2.48
C ASP A 163 -23.59 -12.59 -4.02
N TRP A 164 -22.58 -13.25 -4.59
CA TRP A 164 -22.34 -13.20 -6.03
C TRP A 164 -23.44 -13.94 -6.79
N GLU A 165 -23.78 -13.41 -7.95
CA GLU A 165 -24.67 -14.09 -8.89
C GLU A 165 -23.93 -15.23 -9.62
N ASP A 166 -24.66 -16.32 -9.93
CA ASP A 166 -24.12 -17.49 -10.63
C ASP A 166 -23.74 -17.18 -12.10
#